data_e2cf7428d19c45632716be7039843877
#
_entry.id   e2cf7428d19c45632716be7039843877
#
_cell.length_a   1.000
_cell.length_b   1.000
_cell.length_c   1.000
_cell.angle_alpha   90.00
_cell.angle_beta   90.00
_cell.angle_gamma   90.00
#
_symmetry.space_group_name_H-M   'P 1'
#
loop_
_entity.id
_entity.type
_entity.pdbx_description
1 polymer ?
#
loop_
_entity_poly.entity_id
_entity_poly.type
_entity_poly.pdbx_seq_one_letter_code
_entity_poly.pdbx_strand_id
1 'polypeptide(L)'
;MKQRLDRIARMSEEQRLNSIHQFWNLPEDAVFSPEVVALVCDMSLSWLQAKRCQGNGIPFVKVGPRKVGYTKRDVLEFLSKNRYLNT
;
A
#
# COMPACT_ATOMS: atom_id res chain seq x y z
N MET A 1 10.48 12.00 11.49
CA MET A 1 11.46 11.17 10.83
C MET A 1 11.05 10.86 9.42
N LYS A 2 12.01 10.58 8.62
CA LYS A 2 11.80 10.41 7.19
C LYS A 2 12.12 9.03 6.67
N GLN A 3 12.22 8.05 7.56
CA GLN A 3 12.72 6.75 7.14
C GLN A 3 11.90 6.11 6.03
N ARG A 4 10.57 6.11 6.18
CA ARG A 4 9.73 5.44 5.20
C ARG A 4 9.71 6.17 3.87
N LEU A 5 9.57 7.48 3.91
CA LEU A 5 9.58 8.26 2.68
C LEU A 5 10.93 8.15 2.00
N ASP A 6 12.00 8.20 2.80
CA ASP A 6 13.33 8.06 2.23
C ASP A 6 13.52 6.69 1.60
N ARG A 7 12.94 5.66 2.22
CA ARG A 7 13.07 4.32 1.67
C ARG A 7 12.46 4.22 0.29
N ILE A 8 11.27 4.75 0.12
CA ILE A 8 10.62 4.74 -1.19
C ILE A 8 11.41 5.60 -2.18
N ALA A 9 11.84 6.77 -1.74
CA ALA A 9 12.58 7.68 -2.62
C ALA A 9 13.90 7.08 -3.07
N ARG A 10 14.50 6.22 -2.23
CA ARG A 10 15.77 5.60 -2.57
C ARG A 10 15.64 4.35 -3.42
N MET A 11 14.43 3.82 -3.55
CA MET A 11 14.25 2.64 -4.37
C MET A 11 14.54 2.97 -5.82
N SER A 12 15.29 2.09 -6.45
CA SER A 12 15.51 2.21 -7.88
C SER A 12 14.22 1.90 -8.61
N GLU A 13 14.17 2.27 -9.87
CA GLU A 13 13.00 1.96 -10.68
C GLU A 13 12.77 0.46 -10.76
N GLU A 14 13.88 -0.29 -10.88
CA GLU A 14 13.77 -1.74 -10.92
C GLU A 14 13.17 -2.29 -9.63
N GLN A 15 13.58 -1.77 -8.48
CA GLN A 15 13.05 -2.23 -7.21
C GLN A 15 11.56 -1.90 -7.09
N ARG A 16 11.16 -0.73 -7.56
CA ARG A 16 9.75 -0.35 -7.54
C ARG A 16 8.92 -1.28 -8.41
N LEU A 17 9.39 -1.56 -9.61
CA LEU A 17 8.68 -2.45 -10.51
C LEU A 17 8.59 -3.85 -9.95
N ASN A 18 9.67 -4.34 -9.35
CA ASN A 18 9.65 -5.67 -8.74
C ASN A 18 8.63 -5.75 -7.62
N SER A 19 8.54 -4.71 -6.79
CA SER A 19 7.57 -4.70 -5.71
C SER A 19 6.14 -4.71 -6.26
N ILE A 20 5.89 -3.95 -7.31
CA ILE A 20 4.56 -3.91 -7.92
C ILE A 20 4.23 -5.26 -8.54
N HIS A 21 5.18 -5.86 -9.26
CA HIS A 21 4.97 -7.17 -9.86
C HIS A 21 4.69 -8.22 -8.79
N GLN A 22 5.41 -8.17 -7.69
CA GLN A 22 5.21 -9.11 -6.61
C GLN A 22 3.81 -9.00 -6.05
N PHE A 23 3.31 -7.77 -5.91
CA PHE A 23 1.95 -7.57 -5.43
C PHE A 23 0.94 -8.26 -6.35
N TRP A 24 1.10 -8.08 -7.65
CA TRP A 24 0.12 -8.63 -8.59
C TRP A 24 0.23 -10.14 -8.75
N ASN A 25 1.40 -10.72 -8.46
CA ASN A 25 1.62 -12.14 -8.65
C ASN A 25 1.28 -12.98 -7.43
N LEU A 26 1.16 -12.38 -6.27
CA LEU A 26 0.88 -13.13 -5.05
C LEU A 26 -0.63 -13.25 -4.84
N PRO A 27 -1.06 -14.22 -4.02
CA PRO A 27 -2.50 -14.44 -3.81
C PRO A 27 -3.15 -13.30 -3.02
N GLU A 28 -4.47 -13.30 -3.02
CA GLU A 28 -5.24 -12.19 -2.44
C GLU A 28 -5.11 -12.10 -0.93
N ASP A 29 -4.74 -13.18 -0.26
CA ASP A 29 -4.57 -13.14 1.18
C ASP A 29 -3.13 -12.83 1.60
N ALA A 30 -2.25 -12.53 0.65
CA ALA A 30 -0.91 -12.10 0.97
C ALA A 30 -0.96 -10.71 1.61
N VAL A 31 -0.04 -10.48 2.55
CA VAL A 31 0.02 -9.23 3.29
C VAL A 31 1.21 -8.43 2.81
N PHE A 32 0.99 -7.15 2.56
CA PHE A 32 2.02 -6.27 2.01
C PHE A 32 2.25 -5.08 2.94
N SER A 33 3.46 -4.55 2.89
CA SER A 33 3.83 -3.39 3.68
C SER A 33 3.16 -2.14 3.13
N PRO A 34 3.05 -1.09 3.97
CA PRO A 34 2.53 0.18 3.46
C PRO A 34 3.34 0.73 2.28
N GLU A 35 4.64 0.47 2.26
CA GLU A 35 5.47 0.94 1.16
C GLU A 35 5.04 0.34 -0.17
N VAL A 36 4.78 -0.95 -0.18
CA VAL A 36 4.34 -1.62 -1.41
C VAL A 36 2.97 -1.11 -1.82
N VAL A 37 2.06 -0.96 -0.87
CA VAL A 37 0.72 -0.48 -1.17
C VAL A 37 0.76 0.94 -1.72
N ALA A 38 1.62 1.79 -1.16
CA ALA A 38 1.77 3.14 -1.67
C ALA A 38 2.23 3.13 -3.13
N LEU A 39 3.15 2.24 -3.47
CA LEU A 39 3.62 2.13 -4.85
C LEU A 39 2.51 1.64 -5.77
N VAL A 40 1.79 0.62 -5.36
CA VAL A 40 0.74 0.04 -6.19
C VAL A 40 -0.40 1.04 -6.42
N CYS A 41 -0.78 1.76 -5.38
CA CYS A 41 -1.89 2.70 -5.46
C CYS A 41 -1.46 4.09 -5.90
N ASP A 42 -0.16 4.30 -6.07
CA ASP A 42 0.39 5.61 -6.45
C ASP A 42 -0.04 6.69 -5.46
N MET A 43 0.14 6.38 -4.18
CA MET A 43 -0.21 7.28 -3.10
C MET A 43 0.97 7.43 -2.17
N SER A 44 0.93 8.47 -1.33
CA SER A 44 2.00 8.69 -0.38
C SER A 44 1.80 7.85 0.88
N LEU A 45 2.89 7.58 1.56
CA LEU A 45 2.81 6.93 2.86
C LEU A 45 2.06 7.79 3.86
N SER A 46 2.21 9.10 3.75
CA SER A 46 1.49 10.03 4.62
C SER A 46 -0.02 9.89 4.44
N TRP A 47 -0.46 9.73 3.19
CA TRP A 47 -1.88 9.55 2.93
C TRP A 47 -2.39 8.26 3.58
N LEU A 48 -1.64 7.17 3.43
CA LEU A 48 -2.04 5.91 4.04
C LEU A 48 -2.13 6.02 5.55
N GLN A 49 -1.15 6.67 6.16
CA GLN A 49 -1.14 6.83 7.60
C GLN A 49 -2.30 7.69 8.07
N ALA A 50 -2.56 8.78 7.37
CA ALA A 50 -3.66 9.65 7.73
C ALA A 50 -4.99 8.92 7.65
N LYS A 51 -5.17 8.11 6.61
CA LYS A 51 -6.41 7.38 6.46
C LYS A 51 -6.58 6.31 7.53
N ARG A 52 -5.48 5.69 7.96
CA ARG A 52 -5.56 4.74 9.07
C ARG A 52 -6.03 5.43 10.34
N CYS A 53 -5.52 6.63 10.59
CA CYS A 53 -5.91 7.38 11.77
C CYS A 53 -7.36 7.83 11.70
N GLN A 54 -7.84 8.15 10.52
CA GLN A 54 -9.21 8.59 10.32
C GLN A 54 -10.20 7.42 10.26
N GLY A 55 -9.70 6.23 9.96
CA GLY A 55 -10.54 5.06 9.91
C GLY A 55 -11.35 4.92 8.62
N ASN A 56 -10.95 5.61 7.56
CA ASN A 56 -11.72 5.56 6.31
C ASN A 56 -10.89 5.26 5.08
N GLY A 57 -9.75 4.61 5.28
CA GLY A 57 -8.93 4.21 4.15
C GLY A 57 -9.03 2.72 3.88
N ILE A 58 -7.93 2.15 3.41
CA ILE A 58 -7.86 0.72 3.17
C ILE A 58 -7.77 0.00 4.53
N PRO A 59 -8.58 -1.04 4.75
CA PRO A 59 -8.45 -1.83 5.97
C PRO A 59 -7.04 -2.40 6.10
N PHE A 60 -6.57 -2.48 7.32
CA PHE A 60 -5.21 -2.94 7.57
C PHE A 60 -5.20 -3.93 8.71
N VAL A 61 -4.11 -4.70 8.80
CA VAL A 61 -3.91 -5.66 9.87
C VAL A 61 -2.62 -5.31 10.59
N LYS A 62 -2.55 -5.68 11.86
CA LYS A 62 -1.33 -5.49 12.62
C LYS A 62 -0.48 -6.74 12.48
N VAL A 63 0.75 -6.56 11.98
CA VAL A 63 1.67 -7.68 11.82
C VAL A 63 2.74 -7.70 12.89
N GLY A 64 2.74 -6.72 13.77
CA GLY A 64 3.69 -6.64 14.85
C GLY A 64 3.35 -5.47 15.75
N PRO A 65 4.15 -5.24 16.79
CA PRO A 65 3.81 -4.17 17.76
C PRO A 65 3.72 -2.80 17.11
N ARG A 66 4.52 -2.54 16.08
CA ARG A 66 4.53 -1.23 15.44
C ARG A 66 4.45 -1.35 13.93
N LYS A 67 3.99 -2.49 13.43
CA LYS A 67 3.92 -2.71 12.00
C LYS A 67 2.49 -3.02 11.60
N VAL A 68 2.09 -2.45 10.49
CA VAL A 68 0.80 -2.76 9.89
C VAL A 68 1.04 -3.28 8.48
N GLY A 69 0.06 -4.02 7.99
CA GLY A 69 0.10 -4.52 6.63
C GLY A 69 -1.28 -4.46 6.02
N TYR A 70 -1.33 -4.71 4.73
CA TYR A 70 -2.58 -4.68 3.98
C TYR A 70 -2.66 -5.96 3.17
N THR A 71 -3.80 -6.62 3.17
CA THR A 71 -3.98 -7.77 2.30
C THR A 71 -4.24 -7.28 0.87
N LYS A 72 -3.81 -8.07 -0.09
CA LYS A 72 -4.09 -7.73 -1.48
C LYS A 72 -5.58 -7.59 -1.72
N ARG A 73 -6.38 -8.45 -1.10
CA ARG A 73 -7.84 -8.40 -1.26
C ARG A 73 -8.39 -7.04 -0.85
N ASP A 74 -7.95 -6.53 0.29
CA ASP A 74 -8.45 -5.24 0.77
C ASP A 74 -8.00 -4.10 -0.14
N VAL A 75 -6.79 -4.17 -0.65
CA VAL A 75 -6.29 -3.15 -1.56
C VAL A 75 -7.11 -3.17 -2.85
N LEU A 76 -7.34 -4.35 -3.40
CA LEU A 76 -8.13 -4.47 -4.63
C LEU A 76 -9.56 -3.98 -4.43
N GLU A 77 -10.15 -4.29 -3.29
CA GLU A 77 -11.49 -3.84 -3.01
C GLU A 77 -11.57 -2.33 -2.90
N PHE A 78 -10.58 -1.73 -2.24
CA PHE A 78 -10.53 -0.29 -2.14
C PHE A 78 -10.41 0.36 -3.51
N LEU A 79 -9.52 -0.17 -4.35
CA LEU A 79 -9.36 0.38 -5.69
C LEU A 79 -10.62 0.23 -6.51
N SER A 80 -11.32 -0.89 -6.35
CA SER A 80 -12.56 -1.12 -7.06
C SER A 80 -13.64 -0.13 -6.65
N LYS A 81 -13.75 0.15 -5.37
CA LYS A 81 -14.76 1.06 -4.87
C LYS A 81 -14.49 2.50 -5.25
N ASN A 82 -13.25 2.82 -5.55
CA ASN A 82 -12.88 4.18 -5.85
C ASN A 82 -12.61 4.40 -7.34
N ARG A 83 -13.18 3.55 -8.16
CA ARG A 83 -13.09 3.73 -9.61
C ARG A 83 -14.08 4.79 -10.06
N TYR A 84 -13.62 5.58 -11.02
CA TYR A 84 -14.47 6.60 -11.65
C TYR A 84 -14.56 6.27 -13.12
N LEU A 85 -15.79 6.08 -13.59
CA LEU A 85 -16.02 5.62 -14.95
C LEU A 85 -16.09 6.74 -15.98
N ASN A 86 -16.31 7.95 -15.51
CA ASN A 86 -16.60 9.08 -16.40
C ASN A 86 -15.55 10.17 -16.35
N THR A 87 -14.35 9.83 -16.03
CA THR A 87 -13.28 10.85 -15.96
C THR A 87 -12.50 10.96 -17.25
#